data_b355cbb25c3dcb0af1b2e6faf752e890
#
_entry.id   b355cbb25c3dcb0af1b2e6faf752e890
#
_cell.length_a   1.000
_cell.length_b   1.000
_cell.length_c   1.000
_cell.angle_alpha   90.00
_cell.angle_beta   90.00
_cell.angle_gamma   90.00
#
_symmetry.space_group_name_H-M   'P 1'
#
loop_
_entity.id
_entity.type
_entity.pdbx_description
1 polymer ?
#
loop_
_entity_poly.entity_id
_entity_poly.type
_entity_poly.pdbx_seq_one_letter_code
_entity_poly.pdbx_strand_id
1 'polypeptide(L)'
;MSSRRAELDAKIADLANNRQTLERGHAGVATEDAADLSAQAQLEKAQADLRRSSDLVRDGSLSVRENDQNVAAVREAQAAVAQAQAQRRAAVEVVRSAQVNEGALKAAVEAARAQLDAAQIDLGHSIIRAPQAGQLSEVDVRVGQYVTNGSQLMFLVPPPRWVTANLKEAQTHRMRPGQSAWFTVDALGGTRLRGHVERISPATGSEFAVLKPDNATGNFTKVPQRIAVRISIDPGQPASALLRPGMSVEAHVDTASGPRA
;
A
#
# COMPACT_ATOMS: atom_id res chain seq x y z
N MET A 1 -6.28 -8.77 -16.19
CA MET A 1 -5.43 -9.60 -15.31
C MET A 1 -4.34 -10.33 -16.09
N SER A 2 -4.67 -11.24 -17.04
CA SER A 2 -3.69 -11.99 -17.85
C SER A 2 -2.68 -11.10 -18.56
N SER A 3 -3.11 -10.02 -19.19
CA SER A 3 -2.26 -9.05 -19.88
C SER A 3 -1.23 -8.40 -18.96
N ARG A 4 -1.63 -7.96 -17.75
CA ARG A 4 -0.70 -7.34 -16.78
C ARG A 4 0.32 -8.32 -16.22
N ARG A 5 -0.09 -9.58 -16.08
CA ARG A 5 0.84 -10.65 -15.69
C ARG A 5 1.88 -10.92 -16.78
N ALA A 6 1.47 -11.01 -18.04
CA ALA A 6 2.38 -11.18 -19.15
C ALA A 6 3.36 -9.99 -19.28
N GLU A 7 2.91 -8.76 -19.01
CA GLU A 7 3.76 -7.57 -18.98
C GLU A 7 4.83 -7.66 -17.88
N LEU A 8 4.45 -8.07 -16.66
CA LEU A 8 5.39 -8.30 -15.56
C LEU A 8 6.41 -9.39 -15.93
N ASP A 9 5.96 -10.52 -16.47
CA ASP A 9 6.84 -11.63 -16.86
C ASP A 9 7.84 -11.17 -17.95
N ALA A 10 7.43 -10.32 -18.89
CA ALA A 10 8.32 -9.73 -19.88
C ALA A 10 9.39 -8.84 -19.24
N LYS A 11 9.04 -7.99 -18.24
CA LYS A 11 10.02 -7.16 -17.54
C LYS A 11 11.00 -7.96 -16.69
N ILE A 12 10.54 -9.06 -16.10
CA ILE A 12 11.43 -10.00 -15.39
C ILE A 12 12.40 -10.65 -16.36
N ALA A 13 11.97 -11.03 -17.55
CA ALA A 13 12.85 -11.58 -18.59
C ALA A 13 13.89 -10.56 -19.07
N ASP A 14 13.51 -9.29 -19.28
CA ASP A 14 14.44 -8.21 -19.62
C ASP A 14 15.53 -8.06 -18.54
N LEU A 15 15.17 -8.08 -17.27
CA LEU A 15 16.11 -8.01 -16.15
C LEU A 15 17.04 -9.24 -16.12
N ALA A 16 16.51 -10.43 -16.39
CA ALA A 16 17.33 -11.66 -16.45
C ALA A 16 18.35 -11.61 -17.60
N ASN A 17 17.96 -11.11 -18.77
CA ASN A 17 18.85 -10.91 -19.92
C ASN A 17 19.97 -9.92 -19.60
N ASN A 18 19.65 -8.83 -18.91
CA ASN A 18 20.68 -7.86 -18.49
C ASN A 18 21.69 -8.46 -17.50
N ARG A 19 21.24 -9.32 -16.59
CA ARG A 19 22.13 -10.04 -15.65
C ARG A 19 23.11 -10.97 -16.40
N GLN A 20 22.62 -11.67 -17.43
CA GLN A 20 23.52 -12.46 -18.29
C GLN A 20 24.54 -11.57 -19.01
N THR A 21 24.15 -10.37 -19.44
CA THR A 21 25.06 -9.41 -20.04
C THR A 21 26.12 -8.94 -19.03
N LEU A 22 25.74 -8.71 -17.79
CA LEU A 22 26.68 -8.40 -16.69
C LEU A 22 27.69 -9.53 -16.47
N GLU A 23 27.23 -10.78 -16.39
CA GLU A 23 28.13 -11.93 -16.21
C GLU A 23 29.13 -12.07 -17.37
N ARG A 24 28.66 -11.91 -18.61
CA ARG A 24 29.54 -11.91 -19.78
C ARG A 24 30.52 -10.74 -19.74
N GLY A 25 30.07 -9.57 -19.31
CA GLY A 25 30.92 -8.41 -19.15
C GLY A 25 32.02 -8.63 -18.12
N HIS A 26 31.70 -9.23 -16.97
CA HIS A 26 32.71 -9.59 -15.97
C HIS A 26 33.74 -10.61 -16.48
N ALA A 27 33.29 -11.61 -17.22
CA ALA A 27 34.20 -12.56 -17.87
C ALA A 27 35.11 -11.85 -18.91
N GLY A 28 34.56 -10.89 -19.67
CA GLY A 28 35.33 -10.04 -20.57
C GLY A 28 36.39 -9.22 -19.85
N VAL A 29 36.06 -8.57 -18.73
CA VAL A 29 37.04 -7.83 -17.91
C VAL A 29 38.18 -8.76 -17.43
N ALA A 30 37.84 -9.96 -16.97
CA ALA A 30 38.85 -10.92 -16.54
C ALA A 30 39.79 -11.35 -17.68
N THR A 31 39.31 -11.44 -18.91
CA THR A 31 40.10 -11.73 -20.11
C THR A 31 41.07 -10.57 -20.39
N GLU A 32 40.59 -9.34 -20.35
CA GLU A 32 41.44 -8.15 -20.57
C GLU A 32 42.44 -7.91 -19.42
N ASP A 33 42.08 -8.25 -18.18
CA ASP A 33 43.02 -8.24 -17.06
C ASP A 33 44.20 -9.21 -17.29
N ALA A 34 43.93 -10.41 -17.82
CA ALA A 34 44.95 -11.39 -18.16
C ALA A 34 45.85 -10.90 -19.34
N ALA A 35 45.28 -10.22 -20.31
CA ALA A 35 46.01 -9.62 -21.42
C ALA A 35 46.91 -8.47 -20.94
N ASP A 36 46.43 -7.61 -20.04
CA ASP A 36 47.21 -6.53 -19.42
C ASP A 36 48.41 -7.10 -18.64
N LEU A 37 48.21 -8.13 -17.81
CA LEU A 37 49.28 -8.81 -17.09
C LEU A 37 50.31 -9.42 -18.02
N SER A 38 49.88 -10.03 -19.14
CA SER A 38 50.76 -10.59 -20.16
C SER A 38 51.62 -9.49 -20.83
N ALA A 39 51.02 -8.36 -21.19
CA ALA A 39 51.72 -7.23 -21.79
C ALA A 39 52.71 -6.60 -20.79
N GLN A 40 52.34 -6.49 -19.51
CA GLN A 40 53.26 -6.00 -18.47
C GLN A 40 54.45 -6.92 -18.27
N ALA A 41 54.29 -8.25 -18.27
CA ALA A 41 55.37 -9.21 -18.19
C ALA A 41 56.32 -9.11 -19.39
N GLN A 42 55.80 -8.88 -20.60
CA GLN A 42 56.60 -8.65 -21.81
C GLN A 42 57.42 -7.35 -21.70
N LEU A 43 56.83 -6.27 -21.18
CA LEU A 43 57.50 -5.01 -20.96
C LEU A 43 58.64 -5.18 -19.93
N GLU A 44 58.37 -5.88 -18.84
CA GLU A 44 59.40 -6.15 -17.82
C GLU A 44 60.59 -6.92 -18.39
N LYS A 45 60.30 -7.96 -19.21
CA LYS A 45 61.34 -8.70 -19.94
C LYS A 45 62.12 -7.79 -20.86
N ALA A 46 61.47 -7.01 -21.72
CA ALA A 46 62.13 -6.09 -22.66
C ALA A 46 63.02 -5.05 -21.94
N GLN A 47 62.54 -4.53 -20.79
CA GLN A 47 63.31 -3.61 -19.96
C GLN A 47 64.54 -4.28 -19.34
N ALA A 48 64.43 -5.54 -18.90
CA ALA A 48 65.59 -6.30 -18.38
C ALA A 48 66.66 -6.58 -19.47
N ASP A 49 66.17 -6.92 -20.69
CA ASP A 49 67.05 -7.14 -21.85
C ASP A 49 67.73 -5.85 -22.26
N LEU A 50 67.03 -4.71 -22.26
CA LEU A 50 67.64 -3.40 -22.54
C LEU A 50 68.73 -3.02 -21.49
N ARG A 51 68.42 -3.23 -20.20
CA ARG A 51 69.39 -2.97 -19.15
C ARG A 51 70.68 -3.76 -19.38
N ARG A 52 70.58 -5.08 -19.63
CA ARG A 52 71.75 -5.96 -19.93
C ARG A 52 72.46 -5.53 -21.18
N SER A 53 71.81 -5.22 -22.29
CA SER A 53 72.47 -4.78 -23.52
C SER A 53 73.13 -3.44 -23.36
N SER A 54 72.58 -2.50 -22.61
CA SER A 54 73.18 -1.20 -22.33
C SER A 54 74.51 -1.33 -21.55
N ASP A 55 74.55 -2.27 -20.59
CA ASP A 55 75.83 -2.54 -19.83
C ASP A 55 76.85 -3.17 -20.73
N LEU A 56 76.47 -4.14 -21.58
CA LEU A 56 77.42 -4.79 -22.52
C LEU A 56 77.90 -3.85 -23.62
N VAL A 57 77.10 -2.89 -24.06
CA VAL A 57 77.55 -1.85 -25.00
C VAL A 57 78.64 -0.94 -24.32
N ARG A 58 78.40 -0.60 -23.06
CA ARG A 58 79.37 0.21 -22.29
C ARG A 58 80.71 -0.48 -22.16
N ASP A 59 80.67 -1.80 -22.00
CA ASP A 59 81.95 -2.60 -21.93
C ASP A 59 82.51 -2.99 -23.30
N GLY A 60 81.90 -2.52 -24.39
CA GLY A 60 82.38 -2.78 -25.75
C GLY A 60 82.10 -4.21 -26.28
N SER A 61 81.30 -5.00 -25.54
CA SER A 61 80.96 -6.41 -25.84
C SER A 61 79.79 -6.57 -26.76
N LEU A 62 78.98 -5.50 -26.99
CA LEU A 62 77.79 -5.53 -27.80
C LEU A 62 77.73 -4.35 -28.79
N SER A 63 77.13 -4.53 -29.94
CA SER A 63 77.02 -3.46 -30.94
C SER A 63 75.90 -2.45 -30.55
N VAL A 64 76.14 -1.16 -30.90
CA VAL A 64 75.13 -0.09 -30.71
C VAL A 64 73.79 -0.44 -31.41
N ARG A 65 73.86 -1.04 -32.59
CA ARG A 65 72.72 -1.44 -33.37
C ARG A 65 71.82 -2.44 -32.62
N GLU A 66 72.43 -3.36 -31.90
CA GLU A 66 71.65 -4.37 -31.14
C GLU A 66 71.01 -3.77 -29.87
N ASN A 67 71.65 -2.79 -29.26
CA ASN A 67 71.05 -1.99 -28.17
C ASN A 67 69.89 -1.15 -28.70
N ASP A 68 69.95 -0.56 -29.91
CA ASP A 68 68.87 0.19 -30.55
C ASP A 68 67.65 -0.69 -30.84
N GLN A 69 67.86 -1.99 -31.18
CA GLN A 69 66.78 -2.97 -31.29
C GLN A 69 66.11 -3.22 -29.95
N ASN A 70 66.80 -3.32 -28.86
CA ASN A 70 66.24 -3.48 -27.52
C ASN A 70 65.50 -2.23 -27.06
N VAL A 71 65.96 -1.02 -27.43
CA VAL A 71 65.23 0.24 -27.22
C VAL A 71 63.88 0.23 -27.96
N ALA A 72 63.87 -0.23 -29.24
CA ALA A 72 62.67 -0.35 -30.01
C ALA A 72 61.68 -1.39 -29.42
N ALA A 73 62.22 -2.54 -28.97
CA ALA A 73 61.42 -3.58 -28.29
C ALA A 73 60.73 -3.08 -27.00
N VAL A 74 61.41 -2.25 -26.19
CA VAL A 74 60.79 -1.63 -25.00
C VAL A 74 59.65 -0.70 -25.40
N ARG A 75 59.86 0.13 -26.45
CA ARG A 75 58.78 1.04 -26.93
C ARG A 75 57.55 0.26 -27.45
N GLU A 76 57.81 -0.83 -28.16
CA GLU A 76 56.71 -1.72 -28.63
C GLU A 76 55.96 -2.36 -27.47
N ALA A 77 56.68 -2.89 -26.48
CA ALA A 77 56.07 -3.46 -25.28
C ALA A 77 55.28 -2.40 -24.46
N GLN A 78 55.80 -1.16 -24.37
CA GLN A 78 55.04 -0.05 -23.75
C GLN A 78 53.75 0.27 -24.48
N ALA A 79 53.76 0.27 -25.82
CA ALA A 79 52.56 0.48 -26.62
C ALA A 79 51.58 -0.66 -26.42
N ALA A 80 52.04 -1.92 -26.34
CA ALA A 80 51.19 -3.08 -26.06
C ALA A 80 50.51 -2.99 -24.69
N VAL A 81 51.21 -2.56 -23.63
CA VAL A 81 50.60 -2.31 -22.31
C VAL A 81 49.57 -1.22 -22.39
N ALA A 82 49.86 -0.09 -23.05
CA ALA A 82 48.88 0.98 -23.19
C ALA A 82 47.59 0.53 -23.96
N GLN A 83 47.75 -0.30 -24.97
CA GLN A 83 46.63 -0.90 -25.71
C GLN A 83 45.82 -1.84 -24.82
N ALA A 84 46.45 -2.77 -24.10
CA ALA A 84 45.77 -3.71 -23.21
C ALA A 84 44.98 -2.96 -22.11
N GLN A 85 45.58 -1.93 -21.51
CA GLN A 85 44.92 -1.08 -20.52
C GLN A 85 43.70 -0.31 -21.12
N ALA A 86 43.79 0.12 -22.36
CA ALA A 86 42.66 0.77 -23.02
C ALA A 86 41.47 -0.22 -23.27
N GLN A 87 41.80 -1.45 -23.70
CA GLN A 87 40.83 -2.52 -23.87
C GLN A 87 40.17 -2.91 -22.55
N ARG A 88 40.93 -3.07 -21.51
CA ARG A 88 40.45 -3.32 -20.14
C ARG A 88 39.48 -2.21 -19.68
N ARG A 89 39.87 -0.93 -19.86
CA ARG A 89 38.95 0.19 -19.53
C ARG A 89 37.64 0.12 -20.32
N ALA A 90 37.68 -0.19 -21.60
CA ALA A 90 36.48 -0.34 -22.44
C ALA A 90 35.56 -1.48 -21.92
N ALA A 91 36.16 -2.62 -21.52
CA ALA A 91 35.41 -3.74 -20.94
C ALA A 91 34.75 -3.36 -19.61
N VAL A 92 35.42 -2.61 -18.75
CA VAL A 92 34.89 -2.10 -17.47
C VAL A 92 33.68 -1.15 -17.72
N GLU A 93 33.75 -0.29 -18.73
CA GLU A 93 32.65 0.62 -19.06
C GLU A 93 31.40 -0.14 -19.60
N VAL A 94 31.58 -1.26 -20.29
CA VAL A 94 30.48 -2.15 -20.68
C VAL A 94 29.78 -2.70 -19.45
N VAL A 95 30.52 -3.20 -18.45
CA VAL A 95 29.95 -3.68 -17.17
C VAL A 95 29.22 -2.57 -16.46
N ARG A 96 29.83 -1.40 -16.35
CA ARG A 96 29.23 -0.23 -15.70
C ARG A 96 27.90 0.18 -16.36
N SER A 97 27.88 0.22 -17.69
CA SER A 97 26.65 0.53 -18.44
C SER A 97 25.52 -0.48 -18.15
N ALA A 98 25.86 -1.79 -18.14
CA ALA A 98 24.91 -2.83 -17.81
C ALA A 98 24.42 -2.76 -16.36
N GLN A 99 25.26 -2.36 -15.40
CA GLN A 99 24.88 -2.14 -14.00
C GLN A 99 23.90 -0.96 -13.86
N VAL A 100 24.14 0.15 -14.55
CA VAL A 100 23.23 1.29 -14.55
C VAL A 100 21.86 0.87 -15.12
N ASN A 101 21.87 0.11 -16.22
CA ASN A 101 20.66 -0.38 -16.84
C ASN A 101 19.90 -1.37 -15.94
N GLU A 102 20.57 -2.16 -15.11
CA GLU A 102 19.92 -3.05 -14.14
C GLU A 102 19.02 -2.28 -13.16
N GLY A 103 19.45 -1.09 -12.71
CA GLY A 103 18.64 -0.23 -11.87
C GLY A 103 17.33 0.21 -12.53
N ALA A 104 17.40 0.63 -13.79
CA ALA A 104 16.21 1.01 -14.56
C ALA A 104 15.26 -0.18 -14.80
N LEU A 105 15.81 -1.36 -15.10
CA LEU A 105 15.01 -2.57 -15.30
C LEU A 105 14.35 -3.05 -13.98
N LYS A 106 15.03 -2.95 -12.85
CA LYS A 106 14.41 -3.23 -11.54
C LYS A 106 13.23 -2.30 -11.28
N ALA A 107 13.39 -1.00 -11.54
CA ALA A 107 12.29 -0.04 -11.40
C ALA A 107 11.12 -0.35 -12.36
N ALA A 108 11.40 -0.81 -13.57
CA ALA A 108 10.38 -1.22 -14.53
C ALA A 108 9.61 -2.49 -14.06
N VAL A 109 10.29 -3.45 -13.44
CA VAL A 109 9.65 -4.63 -12.82
C VAL A 109 8.73 -4.22 -11.68
N GLU A 110 9.18 -3.34 -10.78
CA GLU A 110 8.33 -2.86 -9.67
C GLU A 110 7.13 -2.05 -10.18
N ALA A 111 7.29 -1.25 -11.22
CA ALA A 111 6.17 -0.53 -11.85
C ALA A 111 5.14 -1.50 -12.46
N ALA A 112 5.59 -2.54 -13.17
CA ALA A 112 4.69 -3.55 -13.73
C ALA A 112 3.99 -4.36 -12.65
N ARG A 113 4.67 -4.64 -11.52
CA ARG A 113 4.09 -5.30 -10.35
C ARG A 113 2.98 -4.46 -9.73
N ALA A 114 3.24 -3.17 -9.49
CA ALA A 114 2.23 -2.25 -8.97
C ALA A 114 0.98 -2.16 -9.87
N GLN A 115 1.16 -2.21 -11.20
CA GLN A 115 0.04 -2.24 -12.15
C GLN A 115 -0.75 -3.56 -12.07
N LEU A 116 -0.08 -4.70 -11.85
CA LEU A 116 -0.75 -5.99 -11.63
C LEU A 116 -1.56 -5.95 -10.34
N ASP A 117 -0.98 -5.43 -9.24
CA ASP A 117 -1.65 -5.31 -7.95
C ASP A 117 -2.88 -4.40 -8.04
N ALA A 118 -2.77 -3.26 -8.73
CA ALA A 118 -3.92 -2.37 -8.99
C ALA A 118 -5.05 -3.10 -9.75
N ALA A 119 -4.70 -3.85 -10.79
CA ALA A 119 -5.69 -4.63 -11.53
C ALA A 119 -6.30 -5.77 -10.69
N GLN A 120 -5.58 -6.32 -9.70
CA GLN A 120 -6.12 -7.30 -8.74
C GLN A 120 -7.12 -6.65 -7.78
N ILE A 121 -6.81 -5.46 -7.29
CA ILE A 121 -7.72 -4.68 -6.44
C ILE A 121 -9.00 -4.36 -7.22
N ASP A 122 -8.89 -3.89 -8.46
CA ASP A 122 -10.04 -3.59 -9.32
C ASP A 122 -10.92 -4.83 -9.56
N LEU A 123 -10.31 -5.98 -9.78
CA LEU A 123 -11.03 -7.24 -9.88
C LEU A 123 -11.70 -7.60 -8.53
N GLY A 124 -11.02 -7.36 -7.41
CA GLY A 124 -11.60 -7.55 -6.08
C GLY A 124 -12.85 -6.69 -5.85
N HIS A 125 -12.84 -5.46 -6.35
CA HIS A 125 -13.99 -4.54 -6.26
C HIS A 125 -15.18 -4.98 -7.11
N SER A 126 -15.00 -5.88 -8.08
CA SER A 126 -16.12 -6.46 -8.84
C SER A 126 -17.01 -7.40 -8.00
N ILE A 127 -16.53 -7.83 -6.84
CA ILE A 127 -17.28 -8.68 -5.90
C ILE A 127 -17.61 -7.86 -4.66
N ILE A 128 -18.88 -7.47 -4.55
CA ILE A 128 -19.37 -6.70 -3.40
C ILE A 128 -19.70 -7.67 -2.27
N ARG A 129 -19.00 -7.54 -1.15
CA ARG A 129 -19.18 -8.36 0.04
C ARG A 129 -19.78 -7.56 1.19
N ALA A 130 -20.63 -8.22 1.99
CA ALA A 130 -21.12 -7.62 3.22
C ALA A 130 -19.95 -7.37 4.19
N PRO A 131 -19.79 -6.14 4.74
CA PRO A 131 -18.70 -5.81 5.67
C PRO A 131 -18.85 -6.50 7.03
N GLN A 132 -20.08 -6.93 7.37
CA GLN A 132 -20.41 -7.62 8.62
C GLN A 132 -21.65 -8.50 8.45
N ALA A 133 -21.89 -9.39 9.39
CA ALA A 133 -23.09 -10.18 9.43
C ALA A 133 -24.34 -9.27 9.62
N GLY A 134 -25.41 -9.58 8.94
CA GLY A 134 -26.65 -8.80 9.02
C GLY A 134 -27.73 -9.35 8.09
N GLN A 135 -28.89 -8.70 8.12
CA GLN A 135 -30.00 -9.00 7.23
C GLN A 135 -30.05 -7.96 6.11
N LEU A 136 -30.13 -8.43 4.87
CA LEU A 136 -30.33 -7.52 3.74
C LEU A 136 -31.74 -6.97 3.70
N SER A 137 -31.87 -5.71 3.30
CA SER A 137 -33.17 -5.12 2.91
C SER A 137 -33.60 -5.64 1.54
N GLU A 138 -34.57 -5.02 0.97
CA GLU A 138 -34.95 -5.24 -0.43
C GLU A 138 -33.74 -5.00 -1.34
N VAL A 139 -33.52 -5.89 -2.30
CA VAL A 139 -32.44 -5.84 -3.26
C VAL A 139 -32.99 -5.29 -4.57
N ASP A 140 -32.76 -4.02 -4.84
CA ASP A 140 -33.30 -3.33 -6.00
C ASP A 140 -32.45 -3.51 -7.29
N VAL A 141 -31.24 -3.98 -7.13
CA VAL A 141 -30.31 -4.19 -8.25
C VAL A 141 -30.68 -5.46 -9.04
N ARG A 142 -30.65 -5.36 -10.38
CA ARG A 142 -30.96 -6.46 -11.28
C ARG A 142 -29.82 -6.81 -12.21
N VAL A 143 -29.75 -8.06 -12.63
CA VAL A 143 -28.75 -8.53 -13.60
C VAL A 143 -28.90 -7.74 -14.91
N GLY A 144 -27.80 -7.22 -15.42
CA GLY A 144 -27.76 -6.34 -16.60
C GLY A 144 -27.95 -4.86 -16.29
N GLN A 145 -28.19 -4.47 -15.06
CA GLN A 145 -28.25 -3.07 -14.66
C GLN A 145 -26.86 -2.45 -14.64
N TYR A 146 -26.74 -1.27 -15.24
CA TYR A 146 -25.51 -0.49 -15.14
C TYR A 146 -25.38 0.19 -13.77
N VAL A 147 -24.27 -0.01 -13.10
CA VAL A 147 -23.97 0.58 -11.80
C VAL A 147 -22.67 1.40 -11.87
N THR A 148 -22.61 2.48 -11.11
CA THR A 148 -21.45 3.37 -11.02
C THR A 148 -20.97 3.44 -9.56
N ASN A 149 -19.80 4.04 -9.36
CA ASN A 149 -19.32 4.35 -8.02
C ASN A 149 -20.35 5.24 -7.29
N GLY A 150 -20.74 4.83 -6.08
CA GLY A 150 -21.76 5.53 -5.30
C GLY A 150 -23.21 5.05 -5.56
N SER A 151 -23.44 4.15 -6.52
CA SER A 151 -24.76 3.52 -6.68
C SER A 151 -25.13 2.72 -5.44
N GLN A 152 -26.27 3.03 -4.86
CA GLN A 152 -26.84 2.26 -3.75
C GLN A 152 -27.44 0.98 -4.30
N LEU A 153 -27.00 -0.16 -3.80
CA LEU A 153 -27.47 -1.48 -4.27
C LEU A 153 -28.47 -2.10 -3.30
N MET A 154 -28.24 -1.98 -2.02
CA MET A 154 -29.07 -2.55 -0.94
C MET A 154 -28.65 -1.94 0.40
N PHE A 155 -29.46 -2.15 1.42
CA PHE A 155 -29.08 -1.85 2.80
C PHE A 155 -28.76 -3.12 3.56
N LEU A 156 -27.73 -3.07 4.40
CA LEU A 156 -27.41 -4.10 5.36
C LEU A 156 -27.86 -3.64 6.74
N VAL A 157 -28.70 -4.42 7.39
CA VAL A 157 -29.18 -4.19 8.76
C VAL A 157 -28.41 -5.12 9.70
N PRO A 158 -27.38 -4.61 10.39
CA PRO A 158 -26.62 -5.43 11.33
C PRO A 158 -27.30 -5.55 12.70
N PRO A 159 -27.05 -6.62 13.47
CA PRO A 159 -27.25 -6.63 14.91
C PRO A 159 -26.08 -5.83 15.57
N PRO A 160 -26.24 -5.30 16.80
CA PRO A 160 -27.45 -5.24 17.61
C PRO A 160 -28.39 -4.09 17.20
N ARG A 161 -29.68 -4.27 17.53
CA ARG A 161 -30.72 -3.22 17.41
C ARG A 161 -30.81 -2.46 18.73
N TRP A 162 -31.29 -1.22 18.66
CA TRP A 162 -31.53 -0.38 19.84
C TRP A 162 -32.80 0.43 19.66
N VAL A 163 -33.31 0.97 20.75
CA VAL A 163 -34.43 1.93 20.74
C VAL A 163 -33.89 3.33 20.94
N THR A 164 -34.37 4.27 20.14
CA THR A 164 -34.09 5.70 20.34
C THR A 164 -35.37 6.36 20.89
N ALA A 165 -35.36 6.72 22.15
CA ALA A 165 -36.48 7.42 22.80
C ALA A 165 -36.20 8.93 22.78
N ASN A 166 -37.01 9.71 22.10
CA ASN A 166 -36.92 11.17 22.03
C ASN A 166 -37.76 11.79 23.17
N LEU A 167 -37.12 11.98 24.34
CA LEU A 167 -37.76 12.45 25.56
C LEU A 167 -37.67 13.98 25.67
N LYS A 168 -38.66 14.60 26.36
CA LYS A 168 -38.60 16.03 26.68
C LYS A 168 -37.44 16.28 27.64
N GLU A 169 -36.71 17.39 27.48
CA GLU A 169 -35.57 17.78 28.31
C GLU A 169 -35.89 17.65 29.81
N ALA A 170 -37.04 18.13 30.24
CA ALA A 170 -37.48 18.05 31.64
C ALA A 170 -37.58 16.61 32.20
N GLN A 171 -37.74 15.60 31.35
CA GLN A 171 -37.83 14.19 31.73
C GLN A 171 -36.47 13.54 31.91
N THR A 172 -35.40 14.15 31.41
CA THR A 172 -34.04 13.52 31.36
C THR A 172 -33.17 13.85 32.56
N HIS A 173 -33.58 14.81 33.43
CA HIS A 173 -32.71 15.30 34.54
C HIS A 173 -32.28 14.21 35.55
N ARG A 174 -33.09 13.16 35.74
CA ARG A 174 -32.79 12.00 36.63
C ARG A 174 -32.29 10.79 35.88
N MET A 175 -32.18 10.87 34.55
CA MET A 175 -31.73 9.73 33.75
C MET A 175 -30.21 9.59 33.80
N ARG A 176 -29.77 8.36 33.91
CA ARG A 176 -28.35 7.99 33.90
C ARG A 176 -28.14 6.73 33.05
N PRO A 177 -27.01 6.58 32.38
CA PRO A 177 -26.64 5.30 31.75
C PRO A 177 -26.70 4.16 32.77
N GLY A 178 -27.14 2.98 32.33
CA GLY A 178 -27.31 1.78 33.17
C GLY A 178 -28.67 1.63 33.85
N GLN A 179 -29.54 2.63 33.80
CA GLN A 179 -30.90 2.52 34.36
C GLN A 179 -31.74 1.53 33.55
N SER A 180 -32.60 0.78 34.26
CA SER A 180 -33.53 -0.17 33.64
C SER A 180 -34.58 0.56 32.83
N ALA A 181 -34.85 0.02 31.66
CA ALA A 181 -35.91 0.51 30.79
C ALA A 181 -36.75 -0.66 30.24
N TRP A 182 -37.95 -0.36 29.88
CA TRP A 182 -38.79 -1.28 29.11
C TRP A 182 -39.55 -0.50 28.04
N PHE A 183 -39.91 -1.20 27.01
CA PHE A 183 -40.66 -0.60 25.90
C PHE A 183 -41.64 -1.59 25.31
N THR A 184 -42.73 -1.07 24.81
CA THR A 184 -43.72 -1.82 24.05
C THR A 184 -43.58 -1.51 22.58
N VAL A 185 -43.88 -2.49 21.74
CA VAL A 185 -43.75 -2.38 20.28
C VAL A 185 -45.11 -2.58 19.65
N ASP A 186 -45.60 -1.56 18.95
CA ASP A 186 -46.94 -1.57 18.37
C ASP A 186 -47.13 -2.70 17.35
N ALA A 187 -46.12 -2.88 16.47
CA ALA A 187 -46.12 -3.92 15.44
C ALA A 187 -46.09 -5.36 16.00
N LEU A 188 -45.80 -5.54 17.29
CA LEU A 188 -45.78 -6.83 17.99
C LEU A 188 -46.94 -6.97 18.98
N GLY A 189 -48.05 -6.27 18.72
CA GLY A 189 -49.25 -6.35 19.57
C GLY A 189 -49.03 -5.84 20.98
N GLY A 190 -48.17 -4.84 21.19
CA GLY A 190 -47.86 -4.28 22.50
C GLY A 190 -46.95 -5.16 23.35
N THR A 191 -46.22 -6.11 22.76
CA THR A 191 -45.27 -6.96 23.46
C THR A 191 -44.25 -6.11 24.17
N ARG A 192 -44.10 -6.35 25.49
CA ARG A 192 -43.15 -5.65 26.35
C ARG A 192 -41.79 -6.29 26.30
N LEU A 193 -40.78 -5.47 26.01
CA LEU A 193 -39.35 -5.84 25.99
C LEU A 193 -38.60 -5.03 27.03
N ARG A 194 -37.49 -5.60 27.55
CA ARG A 194 -36.63 -5.00 28.56
C ARG A 194 -35.32 -4.53 27.91
N GLY A 195 -34.72 -3.49 28.51
CA GLY A 195 -33.46 -2.93 28.09
C GLY A 195 -32.88 -2.02 29.17
N HIS A 196 -31.79 -1.38 28.84
CA HIS A 196 -31.10 -0.42 29.71
C HIS A 196 -30.76 0.84 28.95
N VAL A 197 -30.74 1.98 29.65
CA VAL A 197 -30.24 3.22 29.11
C VAL A 197 -28.74 3.04 28.79
N GLU A 198 -28.40 3.03 27.51
CA GLU A 198 -27.03 2.92 27.05
C GLU A 198 -26.31 4.27 27.08
N ARG A 199 -26.94 5.28 26.51
CA ARG A 199 -26.42 6.66 26.53
C ARG A 199 -27.51 7.68 26.29
N ILE A 200 -27.25 8.89 26.78
CA ILE A 200 -28.08 10.08 26.58
C ILE A 200 -27.34 10.98 25.59
N SER A 201 -28.04 11.54 24.61
CA SER A 201 -27.42 12.46 23.65
C SER A 201 -26.83 13.68 24.39
N PRO A 202 -25.62 14.14 24.02
CA PRO A 202 -25.00 15.30 24.67
C PRO A 202 -25.67 16.63 24.29
N ALA A 203 -26.51 16.63 23.24
CA ALA A 203 -27.22 17.82 22.77
C ALA A 203 -28.66 17.49 22.37
N THR A 204 -29.50 18.51 22.28
CA THR A 204 -30.88 18.39 21.83
C THR A 204 -30.95 18.16 20.32
N GLY A 205 -32.03 17.58 19.84
CA GLY A 205 -32.19 17.29 18.41
C GLY A 205 -32.15 18.53 17.51
N SER A 206 -32.52 19.70 18.04
CA SER A 206 -32.49 20.98 17.30
C SER A 206 -31.06 21.45 16.96
N GLU A 207 -30.05 21.09 17.77
CA GLU A 207 -28.66 21.45 17.48
C GLU A 207 -28.08 20.69 16.29
N PHE A 208 -28.60 19.49 16.03
CA PHE A 208 -28.20 18.66 14.88
C PHE A 208 -29.11 18.82 13.65
N ALA A 209 -30.11 19.71 13.72
CA ALA A 209 -30.99 19.97 12.57
C ALA A 209 -30.27 20.77 11.50
N VAL A 210 -30.42 20.38 10.25
CA VAL A 210 -29.84 21.10 9.07
C VAL A 210 -30.43 22.52 8.94
N LEU A 211 -31.70 22.68 9.33
CA LEU A 211 -32.38 23.98 9.41
C LEU A 211 -32.61 24.29 10.88
N LYS A 212 -31.83 25.21 11.43
CA LYS A 212 -32.07 25.73 12.79
C LYS A 212 -33.34 26.62 12.77
N PRO A 213 -34.28 26.43 13.72
CA PRO A 213 -35.41 27.34 13.83
C PRO A 213 -34.91 28.74 14.18
N ASP A 214 -35.00 29.66 13.22
CA ASP A 214 -34.66 31.07 13.45
C ASP A 214 -35.91 31.83 13.91
N ASN A 215 -35.86 32.44 15.08
CA ASN A 215 -36.91 33.30 15.60
C ASN A 215 -36.69 34.74 15.14
N ALA A 216 -36.89 34.98 13.84
CA ALA A 216 -36.70 36.32 13.22
C ALA A 216 -37.64 37.42 13.76
N THR A 217 -38.61 37.07 14.60
CA THR A 217 -39.67 38.02 15.07
C THR A 217 -39.46 38.57 16.48
N GLY A 218 -38.30 38.32 17.11
CA GLY A 218 -37.97 38.90 18.44
C GLY A 218 -38.77 38.45 19.62
N ASN A 219 -39.77 37.57 19.46
CA ASN A 219 -40.60 37.03 20.54
C ASN A 219 -40.04 35.67 20.97
N PHE A 220 -39.41 35.56 22.12
CA PHE A 220 -38.83 34.33 22.64
C PHE A 220 -39.96 33.42 23.19
N THR A 221 -40.38 32.43 22.43
CA THR A 221 -41.24 31.35 22.93
C THR A 221 -40.38 30.15 23.31
N LYS A 222 -40.43 29.71 24.58
CA LYS A 222 -39.74 28.51 25.06
C LYS A 222 -40.35 27.27 24.40
N VAL A 223 -39.69 26.75 23.36
CA VAL A 223 -40.08 25.49 22.69
C VAL A 223 -39.45 24.33 23.48
N PRO A 224 -40.22 23.36 24.00
CA PRO A 224 -39.69 22.20 24.71
C PRO A 224 -38.75 21.41 23.78
N GLN A 225 -37.48 21.34 24.15
CA GLN A 225 -36.48 20.56 23.40
C GLN A 225 -36.59 19.07 23.71
N ARG A 226 -36.15 18.23 22.76
CA ARG A 226 -36.08 16.77 22.93
C ARG A 226 -34.65 16.29 22.95
N ILE A 227 -34.36 15.39 23.86
CA ILE A 227 -33.06 14.73 23.98
C ILE A 227 -33.23 13.26 23.60
N ALA A 228 -32.42 12.77 22.68
CA ALA A 228 -32.43 11.38 22.27
C ALA A 228 -31.72 10.51 23.32
N VAL A 229 -32.44 9.52 23.82
CA VAL A 229 -31.91 8.51 24.75
C VAL A 229 -31.85 7.18 24.03
N ARG A 230 -30.67 6.60 23.96
CA ARG A 230 -30.46 5.27 23.39
C ARG A 230 -30.63 4.21 24.47
N ILE A 231 -31.52 3.24 24.18
CA ILE A 231 -31.84 2.11 25.06
C ILE A 231 -31.36 0.84 24.35
N SER A 232 -30.45 0.10 24.98
CA SER A 232 -30.04 -1.23 24.54
C SER A 232 -31.14 -2.24 24.86
N ILE A 233 -31.23 -3.31 24.09
CA ILE A 233 -32.20 -4.39 24.28
C ILE A 233 -31.49 -5.53 25.00
N ASP A 234 -32.07 -6.00 26.11
CA ASP A 234 -31.51 -7.10 26.89
C ASP A 234 -31.51 -8.40 26.06
N PRO A 235 -30.48 -9.22 26.14
CA PRO A 235 -30.39 -10.49 25.47
C PRO A 235 -31.42 -11.49 26.02
N GLY A 236 -31.66 -12.58 25.28
CA GLY A 236 -32.52 -13.68 25.74
C GLY A 236 -34.03 -13.43 25.62
N GLN A 237 -34.46 -12.39 24.92
CA GLN A 237 -35.90 -12.10 24.66
C GLN A 237 -36.28 -12.54 23.26
N PRO A 238 -37.11 -13.61 23.08
CA PRO A 238 -37.44 -14.13 21.74
C PRO A 238 -38.02 -13.09 20.78
N ALA A 239 -38.85 -12.18 21.30
CA ALA A 239 -39.47 -11.13 20.50
C ALA A 239 -38.49 -10.08 19.98
N SER A 240 -37.24 -10.00 20.54
CA SER A 240 -36.23 -9.09 20.04
C SER A 240 -35.75 -9.43 18.62
N ALA A 241 -35.85 -10.69 18.20
CA ALA A 241 -35.51 -11.14 16.84
C ALA A 241 -36.48 -10.59 15.79
N LEU A 242 -37.74 -10.28 16.19
CA LEU A 242 -38.77 -9.76 15.30
C LEU A 242 -38.72 -8.24 15.12
N LEU A 243 -37.89 -7.55 15.91
CA LEU A 243 -37.74 -6.10 15.80
C LEU A 243 -37.11 -5.71 14.45
N ARG A 244 -37.61 -4.62 13.88
CA ARG A 244 -37.10 -4.05 12.64
C ARG A 244 -36.83 -2.54 12.81
N PRO A 245 -35.82 -1.98 12.17
CA PRO A 245 -35.63 -0.54 12.15
C PRO A 245 -36.87 0.19 11.65
N GLY A 246 -37.23 1.33 12.27
CA GLY A 246 -38.38 2.12 11.91
C GLY A 246 -39.69 1.71 12.61
N MET A 247 -39.71 0.66 13.43
CA MET A 247 -40.87 0.33 14.24
C MET A 247 -41.12 1.40 15.30
N SER A 248 -42.42 1.75 15.51
CA SER A 248 -42.84 2.62 16.62
C SER A 248 -42.83 1.86 17.92
N VAL A 249 -42.31 2.54 18.96
CA VAL A 249 -42.23 1.98 20.31
C VAL A 249 -42.58 3.03 21.34
N GLU A 250 -43.20 2.60 22.43
CA GLU A 250 -43.42 3.40 23.62
C GLU A 250 -42.40 2.97 24.68
N ALA A 251 -41.50 3.89 25.08
CA ALA A 251 -40.41 3.58 25.97
C ALA A 251 -40.58 4.21 27.35
N HIS A 252 -40.32 3.42 28.39
CA HIS A 252 -40.40 3.82 29.81
C HIS A 252 -39.02 3.56 30.46
N VAL A 253 -38.51 4.56 31.17
CA VAL A 253 -37.24 4.44 31.91
C VAL A 253 -37.55 4.55 33.41
N ASP A 254 -37.06 3.56 34.17
CA ASP A 254 -37.15 3.61 35.63
C ASP A 254 -35.99 4.43 36.17
N THR A 255 -36.25 5.69 36.53
CA THR A 255 -35.26 6.62 37.08
C THR A 255 -34.89 6.33 38.52
N ALA A 256 -35.61 5.41 39.20
CA ALA A 256 -35.25 4.96 40.55
C ALA A 256 -34.27 3.77 40.54
N SER A 257 -34.16 3.07 39.38
CA SER A 257 -33.19 2.00 39.19
C SER A 257 -31.81 2.55 38.74
N GLY A 258 -30.73 1.89 39.12
CA GLY A 258 -29.37 2.24 38.74
C GLY A 258 -28.45 2.66 39.90
N PRO A 259 -27.17 2.82 39.65
CA PRO A 259 -26.22 3.22 40.68
C PRO A 259 -26.65 4.58 41.24
N ARG A 260 -26.89 4.63 42.54
CA ARG A 260 -27.03 5.89 43.30
C ARG A 260 -25.69 6.63 43.18
N ALA A 261 -25.73 7.89 42.78
CA ALA A 261 -24.56 8.77 42.73
C ALA A 261 -23.92 8.94 44.09
#